data_43b91f2015b07822ab9127fa888c439b
#
_entry.id   43b91f2015b07822ab9127fa888c439b
#
_cell.length_a   1.000
_cell.length_b   1.000
_cell.length_c   1.000
_cell.angle_alpha   90.00
_cell.angle_beta   90.00
_cell.angle_gamma   90.00
#
_symmetry.space_group_name_H-M   'P 1'
#
loop_
_entity.id
_entity.type
_entity.pdbx_description
1 polymer ?
#
loop_
_entity_poly.entity_id
_entity_poly.type
_entity_poly.pdbx_seq_one_letter_code
_entity_poly.pdbx_strand_id
1 'polypeptide(L)'
;MIPHVSRPLRAVAVAACTLLAGCAQLSPDGGFDQVEQTSRQRLGQAPAWNRTPQQSQASAQRVHQLLQADAASPGRLASADDAVQIALINNPELQAEFAGLGVAEADLVQAGRLPNPGFSFKRTHAGDDLKIERSLSLGLMRLITLPAASRIEQRRFEQVRLSLAARVLALAAQTRQAYYKAVAAQQGLRYQQQVADAAEAAHELAAQMARLGNISKLDAAREQFFYGQAQASLQQAQRLAAQDKESLARLLGLAPDFALPAQLPALPRQLDELNDVEQQALQQRLDVQAARTELEGLQASLGLTRATRWINVLDLGAVRTSESGKPPEIGYEISIEIPLFDWGEARVAKAESIYLQGAHRLAASILDARAQARRLA
;
A
#
# COMPACT_ATOMS: atom_id res chain seq x y z
N MET A 1 60.99 3.94 15.10
CA MET A 1 60.92 4.68 13.82
C MET A 1 59.55 4.43 13.21
N ILE A 2 58.67 5.40 13.30
CA ILE A 2 57.33 5.32 12.75
C ILE A 2 57.40 5.79 11.27
N PRO A 3 57.00 5.00 10.28
CA PRO A 3 57.11 5.39 8.90
C PRO A 3 56.14 6.58 8.62
N HIS A 4 56.70 7.69 8.13
CA HIS A 4 55.96 8.84 7.60
C HIS A 4 55.06 8.39 6.44
N VAL A 5 53.78 8.27 6.66
CA VAL A 5 52.77 8.11 5.61
C VAL A 5 52.77 9.37 4.77
N SER A 6 53.12 9.24 3.50
CA SER A 6 53.30 10.35 2.56
C SER A 6 52.02 11.17 2.38
N ARG A 7 52.11 12.50 2.30
CA ARG A 7 51.00 13.44 2.14
C ARG A 7 49.94 13.06 1.06
N PRO A 8 50.31 12.47 -0.12
CA PRO A 8 49.31 12.05 -1.11
C PRO A 8 48.38 10.91 -0.64
N LEU A 9 48.87 9.98 0.20
CA LEU A 9 48.03 8.91 0.76
C LEU A 9 46.95 9.44 1.73
N ARG A 10 47.27 10.49 2.47
CA ARG A 10 46.30 11.17 3.36
C ARG A 10 45.21 11.92 2.59
N ALA A 11 45.58 12.57 1.49
CA ALA A 11 44.65 13.28 0.61
C ALA A 11 43.69 12.29 -0.10
N VAL A 12 44.20 11.14 -0.56
CA VAL A 12 43.38 10.06 -1.14
C VAL A 12 42.45 9.42 -0.10
N ALA A 13 42.94 9.21 1.12
CA ALA A 13 42.10 8.68 2.22
C ALA A 13 40.98 9.65 2.63
N VAL A 14 41.25 10.95 2.69
CA VAL A 14 40.24 11.98 3.00
C VAL A 14 39.26 12.14 1.86
N ALA A 15 39.67 12.11 0.60
CA ALA A 15 38.78 12.10 -0.55
C ALA A 15 37.92 10.83 -0.63
N ALA A 16 38.44 9.68 -0.26
CA ALA A 16 37.70 8.42 -0.16
C ALA A 16 36.65 8.48 0.99
N CYS A 17 36.99 9.08 2.14
CA CYS A 17 36.05 9.27 3.25
C CYS A 17 34.92 10.27 2.94
N THR A 18 35.20 11.33 2.14
CA THR A 18 34.15 12.27 1.73
C THR A 18 33.23 11.71 0.66
N LEU A 19 33.69 10.80 -0.18
CA LEU A 19 32.85 10.04 -1.12
C LEU A 19 31.94 9.01 -0.42
N LEU A 20 32.33 8.51 0.75
CA LEU A 20 31.51 7.61 1.59
C LEU A 20 30.37 8.33 2.35
N ALA A 21 30.43 9.65 2.51
CA ALA A 21 29.37 10.43 3.17
C ALA A 21 28.11 10.64 2.31
N GLY A 22 28.15 10.29 1.02
CA GLY A 22 27.00 10.35 0.09
C GLY A 22 26.19 9.06 0.01
N CYS A 23 26.32 8.11 0.95
CA CYS A 23 25.55 6.88 0.96
C CYS A 23 24.07 7.19 1.13
N ALA A 24 23.22 6.68 0.23
CA ALA A 24 21.77 6.68 0.38
C ALA A 24 21.38 6.17 1.76
N GLN A 25 20.64 6.98 2.51
CA GLN A 25 20.19 6.67 3.88
C GLN A 25 18.68 6.50 3.89
N LEU A 26 18.20 5.65 4.79
CA LEU A 26 16.78 5.53 5.06
C LEU A 26 16.27 6.84 5.66
N SER A 27 15.12 7.32 5.18
CA SER A 27 14.47 8.48 5.76
C SER A 27 13.84 8.11 7.12
N PRO A 28 13.73 9.05 8.06
CA PRO A 28 13.10 8.79 9.36
C PRO A 28 11.63 8.38 9.24
N ASP A 29 10.94 8.90 8.22
CA ASP A 29 9.52 8.72 7.96
C ASP A 29 9.21 7.57 6.97
N GLY A 30 10.21 7.00 6.29
CA GLY A 30 10.00 5.95 5.27
C GLY A 30 9.31 6.47 4.01
N GLY A 31 9.38 7.79 3.73
CA GLY A 31 8.67 8.44 2.63
C GLY A 31 7.17 8.64 2.87
N PHE A 32 6.70 8.46 4.11
CA PHE A 32 5.30 8.55 4.49
C PHE A 32 4.75 9.99 4.47
N ASP A 33 5.57 11.00 4.74
CA ASP A 33 5.16 12.41 4.85
C ASP A 33 4.40 12.90 3.61
N GLN A 34 4.79 12.48 2.41
CA GLN A 34 4.11 12.87 1.18
C GLN A 34 2.73 12.20 1.02
N VAL A 35 2.56 10.97 1.51
CA VAL A 35 1.26 10.28 1.54
C VAL A 35 0.34 11.00 2.51
N GLU A 36 0.85 11.35 3.68
CA GLU A 36 0.13 12.13 4.69
C GLU A 36 -0.28 13.50 4.16
N GLN A 37 0.64 14.23 3.52
CA GLN A 37 0.37 15.55 2.92
C GLN A 37 -0.71 15.46 1.84
N THR A 38 -0.63 14.47 0.94
CA THR A 38 -1.64 14.25 -0.10
C THR A 38 -3.01 13.95 0.51
N SER A 39 -3.05 13.14 1.57
CA SER A 39 -4.28 12.84 2.29
C SER A 39 -4.88 14.09 2.95
N ARG A 40 -4.07 14.88 3.64
CA ARG A 40 -4.52 16.16 4.24
C ARG A 40 -5.06 17.14 3.20
N GLN A 41 -4.39 17.26 2.05
CA GLN A 41 -4.83 18.16 0.98
C GLN A 41 -6.16 17.75 0.35
N ARG A 42 -6.39 16.43 0.18
CA ARG A 42 -7.56 15.92 -0.55
C ARG A 42 -8.73 15.53 0.35
N LEU A 43 -8.48 15.11 1.59
CA LEU A 43 -9.51 14.65 2.53
C LEU A 43 -9.69 15.57 3.73
N GLY A 44 -8.77 16.51 3.99
CA GLY A 44 -8.71 17.25 5.24
C GLY A 44 -8.28 16.42 6.45
N GLN A 45 -7.89 15.15 6.25
CA GLN A 45 -7.58 14.17 7.29
C GLN A 45 -6.24 13.50 7.00
N ALA A 46 -5.54 13.09 8.06
CA ALA A 46 -4.23 12.46 7.98
C ALA A 46 -4.31 10.99 8.40
N PRO A 47 -3.72 10.07 7.63
CA PRO A 47 -3.46 8.72 8.09
C PRO A 47 -2.36 8.72 9.16
N ALA A 48 -2.25 7.63 9.93
CA ALA A 48 -1.15 7.42 10.87
C ALA A 48 -0.51 6.06 10.63
N TRP A 49 0.82 6.04 10.54
CA TRP A 49 1.58 4.80 10.45
C TRP A 49 2.09 4.38 11.83
N ASN A 50 1.59 3.26 12.33
CA ASN A 50 1.88 2.73 13.66
C ASN A 50 3.15 1.86 13.64
N ARG A 51 4.33 2.46 13.64
CA ARG A 51 5.64 1.76 13.58
C ARG A 51 6.14 1.31 14.95
N THR A 52 5.69 1.97 16.01
CA THR A 52 6.14 1.72 17.39
C THR A 52 4.96 1.46 18.32
N PRO A 53 5.16 0.75 19.45
CA PRO A 53 4.10 0.58 20.45
C PRO A 53 3.50 1.89 20.94
N GLN A 54 4.30 2.95 21.06
CA GLN A 54 3.84 4.27 21.49
C GLN A 54 2.89 4.90 20.45
N GLN A 55 3.23 4.80 19.16
CA GLN A 55 2.36 5.27 18.07
C GLN A 55 1.04 4.47 18.02
N SER A 56 1.10 3.14 18.21
CA SER A 56 -0.10 2.32 18.29
C SER A 56 -0.99 2.70 19.47
N GLN A 57 -0.41 3.01 20.63
CA GLN A 57 -1.16 3.50 21.80
C GLN A 57 -1.80 4.87 21.53
N ALA A 58 -1.07 5.80 20.92
CA ALA A 58 -1.59 7.11 20.55
C ALA A 58 -2.77 6.99 19.57
N SER A 59 -2.65 6.11 18.57
CA SER A 59 -3.73 5.79 17.64
C SER A 59 -4.95 5.19 18.35
N ALA A 60 -4.76 4.25 19.25
CA ALA A 60 -5.85 3.66 20.05
C ALA A 60 -6.55 4.71 20.93
N GLN A 61 -5.79 5.61 21.56
CA GLN A 61 -6.35 6.74 22.32
C GLN A 61 -7.16 7.68 21.42
N ARG A 62 -6.67 7.97 20.23
CA ARG A 62 -7.40 8.80 19.25
C ARG A 62 -8.70 8.15 18.79
N VAL A 63 -8.69 6.84 18.50
CA VAL A 63 -9.91 6.07 18.18
C VAL A 63 -10.92 6.17 19.32
N HIS A 64 -10.47 5.97 20.56
CA HIS A 64 -11.33 6.09 21.74
C HIS A 64 -11.93 7.49 21.90
N GLN A 65 -11.13 8.56 21.66
CA GLN A 65 -11.63 9.93 21.67
C GLN A 65 -12.72 10.17 20.61
N LEU A 66 -12.53 9.66 19.37
CA LEU A 66 -13.48 9.81 18.29
C LEU A 66 -14.81 9.06 18.56
N LEU A 67 -14.75 7.92 19.24
CA LEU A 67 -15.94 7.17 19.69
C LEU A 67 -16.64 7.80 20.89
N GLN A 68 -15.94 8.66 21.66
CA GLN A 68 -16.50 9.37 22.82
C GLN A 68 -16.83 10.84 22.56
N ALA A 69 -16.63 11.32 21.33
CA ALA A 69 -16.84 12.74 20.99
C ALA A 69 -18.27 13.23 21.24
N ASP A 70 -19.26 12.32 21.27
CA ASP A 70 -20.63 12.62 21.69
C ASP A 70 -20.81 12.27 23.19
N ALA A 71 -20.70 13.26 24.05
CA ALA A 71 -20.88 13.10 25.51
C ALA A 71 -22.27 12.54 25.90
N ALA A 72 -23.29 12.74 25.06
CA ALA A 72 -24.65 12.23 25.27
C ALA A 72 -24.80 10.74 24.91
N SER A 73 -23.87 10.18 24.14
CA SER A 73 -23.92 8.80 23.67
C SER A 73 -22.49 8.22 23.50
N PRO A 74 -21.80 7.94 24.60
CA PRO A 74 -20.45 7.37 24.53
C PRO A 74 -20.44 6.04 23.78
N GLY A 75 -19.38 5.82 22.97
CA GLY A 75 -19.29 4.65 22.07
C GLY A 75 -20.04 4.81 20.76
N ARG A 76 -20.56 6.01 20.45
CA ARG A 76 -21.29 6.29 19.21
C ARG A 76 -20.35 6.89 18.15
N LEU A 77 -20.40 6.32 16.95
CA LEU A 77 -19.74 6.88 15.78
C LEU A 77 -20.59 8.03 15.21
N ALA A 78 -20.20 9.27 15.51
CA ALA A 78 -21.07 10.44 15.30
C ALA A 78 -21.20 10.82 13.81
N SER A 79 -20.12 10.73 13.03
CA SER A 79 -20.09 11.20 11.63
C SER A 79 -19.34 10.24 10.69
N ALA A 80 -19.58 10.41 9.39
CA ALA A 80 -18.81 9.72 8.36
C ALA A 80 -17.33 10.13 8.36
N ASP A 81 -17.03 11.36 8.76
CA ASP A 81 -15.67 11.87 8.83
C ASP A 81 -14.89 11.26 10.01
N ASP A 82 -15.56 11.05 11.15
CA ASP A 82 -14.97 10.30 12.27
C ASP A 82 -14.70 8.85 11.87
N ALA A 83 -15.62 8.22 11.14
CA ALA A 83 -15.42 6.87 10.60
C ALA A 83 -14.18 6.81 9.69
N VAL A 84 -14.04 7.76 8.77
CA VAL A 84 -12.87 7.86 7.88
C VAL A 84 -11.60 8.05 8.70
N GLN A 85 -11.58 8.97 9.67
CA GLN A 85 -10.41 9.20 10.51
C GLN A 85 -10.00 7.92 11.27
N ILE A 86 -10.97 7.19 11.84
CA ILE A 86 -10.70 5.91 12.50
C ILE A 86 -10.11 4.90 11.50
N ALA A 87 -10.70 4.74 10.32
CA ALA A 87 -10.18 3.83 9.32
C ALA A 87 -8.73 4.17 8.91
N LEU A 88 -8.42 5.46 8.70
CA LEU A 88 -7.09 5.91 8.28
C LEU A 88 -5.98 5.68 9.34
N ILE A 89 -6.33 5.59 10.61
CA ILE A 89 -5.36 5.38 11.69
C ILE A 89 -5.33 3.95 12.23
N ASN A 90 -6.40 3.16 12.02
CA ASN A 90 -6.57 1.87 12.69
C ASN A 90 -6.78 0.68 11.74
N ASN A 91 -7.02 0.90 10.43
CA ASN A 91 -7.25 -0.21 9.49
C ASN A 91 -6.00 -1.07 9.32
N PRO A 92 -6.04 -2.41 9.60
CA PRO A 92 -4.84 -3.26 9.53
C PRO A 92 -4.28 -3.45 8.13
N GLU A 93 -5.14 -3.50 7.09
CA GLU A 93 -4.69 -3.59 5.69
C GLU A 93 -3.87 -2.36 5.30
N LEU A 94 -4.35 -1.17 5.69
CA LEU A 94 -3.64 0.08 5.42
C LEU A 94 -2.30 0.14 6.17
N GLN A 95 -2.24 -0.36 7.41
CA GLN A 95 -0.97 -0.47 8.16
C GLN A 95 0.03 -1.41 7.46
N ALA A 96 -0.44 -2.50 6.87
CA ALA A 96 0.41 -3.41 6.09
C ALA A 96 0.92 -2.73 4.80
N GLU A 97 0.10 -1.95 4.12
CA GLU A 97 0.52 -1.18 2.93
C GLU A 97 1.53 -0.07 3.28
N PHE A 98 1.42 0.57 4.45
CA PHE A 98 2.44 1.50 4.94
C PHE A 98 3.79 0.80 5.18
N ALA A 99 3.78 -0.42 5.72
CA ALA A 99 5.00 -1.22 5.84
C ALA A 99 5.62 -1.55 4.48
N GLY A 100 4.79 -1.77 3.44
CA GLY A 100 5.22 -1.95 2.06
C GLY A 100 5.98 -0.74 1.49
N LEU A 101 5.60 0.48 1.89
CA LEU A 101 6.35 1.69 1.51
C LEU A 101 7.78 1.67 2.09
N GLY A 102 7.94 1.26 3.35
CA GLY A 102 9.25 1.11 3.97
C GLY A 102 10.12 0.04 3.27
N VAL A 103 9.51 -1.03 2.76
CA VAL A 103 10.22 -2.03 1.93
C VAL A 103 10.72 -1.39 0.64
N ALA A 104 9.87 -0.64 -0.07
CA ALA A 104 10.25 0.02 -1.31
C ALA A 104 11.35 1.08 -1.11
N GLU A 105 11.34 1.80 0.01
CA GLU A 105 12.42 2.71 0.38
C GLU A 105 13.74 1.95 0.63
N ALA A 106 13.68 0.83 1.35
CA ALA A 106 14.85 0.02 1.60
C ALA A 106 15.49 -0.53 0.30
N ASP A 107 14.65 -0.95 -0.66
CA ASP A 107 15.09 -1.35 -2.00
C ASP A 107 15.79 -0.19 -2.75
N LEU A 108 15.21 1.01 -2.69
CA LEU A 108 15.80 2.23 -3.28
C LEU A 108 17.16 2.54 -2.65
N VAL A 109 17.25 2.55 -1.33
CA VAL A 109 18.50 2.79 -0.59
C VAL A 109 19.54 1.72 -0.93
N GLN A 110 19.14 0.45 -0.99
CA GLN A 110 20.01 -0.67 -1.34
C GLN A 110 20.54 -0.56 -2.78
N ALA A 111 19.69 -0.15 -3.73
CA ALA A 111 20.08 0.07 -5.13
C ALA A 111 21.06 1.24 -5.31
N GLY A 112 20.99 2.24 -4.43
CA GLY A 112 21.90 3.40 -4.43
C GLY A 112 23.23 3.16 -3.72
N ARG A 113 23.43 2.01 -3.06
CA ARG A 113 24.68 1.70 -2.34
C ARG A 113 25.72 1.07 -3.24
N LEU A 114 26.98 1.45 -3.00
CA LEU A 114 28.12 0.80 -3.64
C LEU A 114 28.14 -0.71 -3.30
N PRO A 115 28.57 -1.57 -4.23
CA PRO A 115 28.77 -2.98 -3.94
C PRO A 115 29.89 -3.16 -2.89
N ASN A 116 29.65 -4.07 -1.95
CA ASN A 116 30.68 -4.42 -0.97
C ASN A 116 31.86 -5.08 -1.67
N PRO A 117 33.13 -4.74 -1.31
CA PRO A 117 34.28 -5.48 -1.80
C PRO A 117 34.29 -6.93 -1.25
N GLY A 118 34.60 -7.86 -2.12
CA GLY A 118 34.84 -9.25 -1.75
C GLY A 118 36.28 -9.44 -1.24
N PHE A 119 36.46 -10.18 -0.16
CA PHE A 119 37.76 -10.61 0.32
C PHE A 119 37.84 -12.14 0.28
N SER A 120 38.90 -12.69 -0.36
CA SER A 120 39.15 -14.11 -0.32
C SER A 120 40.51 -14.42 0.29
N PHE A 121 40.57 -15.52 1.03
CA PHE A 121 41.77 -16.06 1.61
C PHE A 121 41.85 -17.55 1.27
N LYS A 122 42.93 -17.94 0.56
CA LYS A 122 43.14 -19.31 0.17
C LYS A 122 44.50 -19.75 0.72
N ARG A 123 44.54 -20.89 1.39
CA ARG A 123 45.75 -21.53 1.89
C ARG A 123 45.82 -22.94 1.33
N THR A 124 46.91 -23.23 0.62
CA THR A 124 47.17 -24.56 0.03
C THR A 124 48.55 -25.07 0.47
N HIS A 125 48.61 -26.36 0.69
CA HIS A 125 49.86 -27.09 0.95
C HIS A 125 50.13 -28.07 -0.20
N ALA A 126 51.38 -28.16 -0.63
CA ALA A 126 51.84 -29.15 -1.59
C ALA A 126 53.20 -29.69 -1.08
N GLY A 127 53.19 -30.81 -0.34
CA GLY A 127 54.34 -31.28 0.42
C GLY A 127 54.73 -30.28 1.52
N ASP A 128 55.99 -29.84 1.53
CA ASP A 128 56.51 -28.84 2.48
C ASP A 128 56.22 -27.36 2.06
N ASP A 129 55.70 -27.16 0.86
CA ASP A 129 55.41 -25.83 0.34
C ASP A 129 54.06 -25.32 0.81
N LEU A 130 54.05 -24.11 1.40
CA LEU A 130 52.85 -23.38 1.81
C LEU A 130 52.63 -22.22 0.86
N LYS A 131 51.45 -22.21 0.20
CA LYS A 131 50.97 -21.09 -0.62
C LYS A 131 49.78 -20.40 0.04
N ILE A 132 49.90 -19.10 0.25
CA ILE A 132 48.82 -18.25 0.78
C ILE A 132 48.51 -17.20 -0.28
N GLU A 133 47.24 -17.18 -0.70
CA GLU A 133 46.69 -16.22 -1.64
C GLU A 133 45.61 -15.37 -0.93
N ARG A 134 45.71 -14.05 -1.11
CA ARG A 134 44.72 -13.08 -0.60
C ARG A 134 44.29 -12.24 -1.75
N SER A 135 42.98 -12.13 -1.97
CA SER A 135 42.43 -11.24 -3.00
C SER A 135 41.37 -10.32 -2.44
N LEU A 136 41.31 -9.11 -3.02
CA LEU A 136 40.27 -8.14 -2.80
C LEU A 136 39.63 -7.86 -4.16
N SER A 137 38.31 -8.12 -4.29
CA SER A 137 37.59 -7.95 -5.56
C SER A 137 36.44 -6.95 -5.43
N LEU A 138 36.10 -6.29 -6.55
CA LEU A 138 35.01 -5.35 -6.65
C LEU A 138 34.20 -5.63 -7.92
N GLY A 139 32.88 -5.74 -7.79
CA GLY A 139 31.96 -5.91 -8.91
C GLY A 139 31.83 -4.63 -9.75
N LEU A 140 32.58 -4.55 -10.86
CA LEU A 140 32.54 -3.38 -11.75
C LEU A 140 31.20 -3.25 -12.47
N MET A 141 30.57 -4.38 -12.85
CA MET A 141 29.28 -4.32 -13.53
C MET A 141 28.22 -3.64 -12.68
N ARG A 142 28.16 -3.98 -11.39
CA ARG A 142 27.27 -3.35 -10.45
C ARG A 142 27.58 -1.87 -10.23
N LEU A 143 28.84 -1.49 -10.26
CA LEU A 143 29.28 -0.09 -10.15
C LEU A 143 28.83 0.74 -11.36
N ILE A 144 29.01 0.20 -12.57
CA ILE A 144 28.64 0.87 -13.84
C ILE A 144 27.11 1.01 -13.94
N THR A 145 26.37 0.02 -13.53
CA THR A 145 24.89 0.00 -13.62
C THR A 145 24.20 0.70 -12.45
N LEU A 146 24.91 1.03 -11.38
CA LEU A 146 24.37 1.64 -10.16
C LEU A 146 23.50 2.89 -10.41
N PRO A 147 23.89 3.86 -11.26
CA PRO A 147 23.04 5.04 -11.50
C PRO A 147 21.74 4.71 -12.23
N ALA A 148 21.76 3.68 -13.09
CA ALA A 148 20.55 3.22 -13.79
C ALA A 148 19.64 2.43 -12.84
N ALA A 149 20.20 1.49 -12.07
CA ALA A 149 19.47 0.72 -11.06
C ALA A 149 18.81 1.63 -10.01
N SER A 150 19.55 2.60 -9.48
CA SER A 150 19.02 3.58 -8.52
C SER A 150 17.85 4.39 -9.10
N ARG A 151 17.93 4.82 -10.37
CA ARG A 151 16.83 5.54 -11.03
C ARG A 151 15.60 4.66 -11.24
N ILE A 152 15.76 3.37 -11.55
CA ILE A 152 14.67 2.41 -11.69
C ILE A 152 13.96 2.24 -10.34
N GLU A 153 14.71 2.00 -9.26
CA GLU A 153 14.13 1.83 -7.92
C GLU A 153 13.51 3.14 -7.39
N GLN A 154 14.04 4.31 -7.77
CA GLN A 154 13.41 5.59 -7.45
C GLN A 154 12.02 5.72 -8.10
N ARG A 155 11.87 5.32 -9.38
CA ARG A 155 10.56 5.30 -10.06
C ARG A 155 9.60 4.30 -9.41
N ARG A 156 10.13 3.13 -9.02
CA ARG A 156 9.34 2.13 -8.30
C ARG A 156 8.85 2.65 -6.94
N PHE A 157 9.72 3.28 -6.17
CA PHE A 157 9.35 3.89 -4.89
C PHE A 157 8.29 4.99 -5.08
N GLU A 158 8.43 5.85 -6.07
CA GLU A 158 7.44 6.88 -6.41
C GLU A 158 6.10 6.28 -6.82
N GLN A 159 6.10 5.22 -7.62
CA GLN A 159 4.90 4.47 -8.00
C GLN A 159 4.20 3.85 -6.78
N VAL A 160 4.94 3.20 -5.87
CA VAL A 160 4.38 2.62 -4.63
C VAL A 160 3.75 3.71 -3.77
N ARG A 161 4.40 4.86 -3.62
CA ARG A 161 3.90 6.01 -2.87
C ARG A 161 2.60 6.59 -3.45
N LEU A 162 2.52 6.75 -4.78
CA LEU A 162 1.30 7.19 -5.47
C LEU A 162 0.16 6.18 -5.32
N SER A 163 0.47 4.88 -5.45
CA SER A 163 -0.50 3.81 -5.27
C SER A 163 -1.04 3.77 -3.84
N LEU A 164 -0.17 3.96 -2.86
CA LEU A 164 -0.55 4.04 -1.45
C LEU A 164 -1.45 5.25 -1.16
N ALA A 165 -1.11 6.43 -1.70
CA ALA A 165 -1.95 7.61 -1.59
C ALA A 165 -3.33 7.38 -2.25
N ALA A 166 -3.38 6.72 -3.41
CA ALA A 166 -4.65 6.32 -4.04
C ALA A 166 -5.45 5.37 -3.15
N ARG A 167 -4.80 4.40 -2.49
CA ARG A 167 -5.44 3.46 -1.57
C ARG A 167 -6.03 4.14 -0.33
N VAL A 168 -5.33 5.14 0.23
CA VAL A 168 -5.84 5.98 1.34
C VAL A 168 -7.15 6.67 0.93
N LEU A 169 -7.18 7.29 -0.27
CA LEU A 169 -8.39 7.94 -0.78
C LEU A 169 -9.53 6.94 -1.04
N ALA A 170 -9.20 5.77 -1.59
CA ALA A 170 -10.18 4.71 -1.84
C ALA A 170 -10.77 4.16 -0.54
N LEU A 171 -9.94 3.93 0.49
CA LEU A 171 -10.41 3.51 1.82
C LEU A 171 -11.34 4.55 2.44
N ALA A 172 -11.00 5.83 2.35
CA ALA A 172 -11.85 6.92 2.84
C ALA A 172 -13.23 6.93 2.16
N ALA A 173 -13.27 6.77 0.83
CA ALA A 173 -14.53 6.70 0.06
C ALA A 173 -15.34 5.44 0.43
N GLN A 174 -14.70 4.27 0.51
CA GLN A 174 -15.33 3.01 0.92
C GLN A 174 -15.90 3.11 2.34
N THR A 175 -15.17 3.73 3.25
CA THR A 175 -15.61 3.90 4.65
C THR A 175 -16.82 4.83 4.74
N ARG A 176 -16.82 5.95 4.01
CA ARG A 176 -18.00 6.85 3.93
C ARG A 176 -19.23 6.12 3.40
N GLN A 177 -19.07 5.35 2.32
CA GLN A 177 -20.14 4.56 1.75
C GLN A 177 -20.68 3.50 2.72
N ALA A 178 -19.78 2.78 3.38
CA ALA A 178 -20.14 1.75 4.37
C ALA A 178 -20.85 2.38 5.59
N TYR A 179 -20.40 3.56 6.05
CA TYR A 179 -21.05 4.30 7.13
C TYR A 179 -22.50 4.64 6.78
N TYR A 180 -22.74 5.27 5.61
CA TYR A 180 -24.10 5.62 5.22
C TYR A 180 -24.99 4.41 4.98
N LYS A 181 -24.44 3.32 4.45
CA LYS A 181 -25.19 2.04 4.32
C LYS A 181 -25.59 1.48 5.68
N ALA A 182 -24.65 1.44 6.63
CA ALA A 182 -24.92 0.93 7.98
C ALA A 182 -25.99 1.78 8.72
N VAL A 183 -25.91 3.12 8.61
CA VAL A 183 -26.93 4.02 9.18
C VAL A 183 -28.29 3.81 8.50
N ALA A 184 -28.34 3.70 7.17
CA ALA A 184 -29.56 3.44 6.41
C ALA A 184 -30.20 2.08 6.80
N ALA A 185 -29.39 1.03 6.87
CA ALA A 185 -29.86 -0.28 7.28
C ALA A 185 -30.42 -0.30 8.72
N GLN A 186 -29.76 0.42 9.64
CA GLN A 186 -30.24 0.59 11.02
C GLN A 186 -31.55 1.38 11.08
N GLN A 187 -31.72 2.40 10.24
CA GLN A 187 -32.96 3.15 10.11
C GLN A 187 -34.08 2.28 9.52
N GLY A 188 -33.76 1.52 8.47
CA GLY A 188 -34.69 0.56 7.85
C GLY A 188 -35.14 -0.55 8.82
N LEU A 189 -34.23 -1.04 9.65
CA LEU A 189 -34.56 -2.01 10.70
C LEU A 189 -35.62 -1.46 11.67
N ARG A 190 -35.44 -0.22 12.15
CA ARG A 190 -36.45 0.43 13.04
C ARG A 190 -37.80 0.60 12.37
N TYR A 191 -37.80 0.97 11.10
CA TYR A 191 -39.03 1.07 10.32
C TYR A 191 -39.74 -0.31 10.22
N GLN A 192 -39.01 -1.36 9.88
CA GLN A 192 -39.58 -2.71 9.79
C GLN A 192 -40.06 -3.25 11.15
N GLN A 193 -39.43 -2.85 12.25
CA GLN A 193 -39.92 -3.15 13.59
C GLN A 193 -41.28 -2.50 13.82
N GLN A 194 -41.45 -1.22 13.50
CA GLN A 194 -42.76 -0.55 13.64
C GLN A 194 -43.84 -1.16 12.76
N VAL A 195 -43.49 -1.58 11.53
CA VAL A 195 -44.42 -2.29 10.63
C VAL A 195 -44.83 -3.64 11.21
N ALA A 196 -43.89 -4.40 11.77
CA ALA A 196 -44.16 -5.70 12.37
C ALA A 196 -45.08 -5.58 13.63
N ASP A 197 -44.78 -4.58 14.48
CA ASP A 197 -45.57 -4.31 15.69
C ASP A 197 -47.02 -3.91 15.32
N ALA A 198 -47.20 -3.06 14.28
CA ALA A 198 -48.53 -2.68 13.79
C ALA A 198 -49.27 -3.85 13.14
N ALA A 199 -48.57 -4.71 12.36
CA ALA A 199 -49.16 -5.89 11.74
C ALA A 199 -49.56 -6.93 12.76
N GLU A 200 -48.83 -7.10 13.87
CA GLU A 200 -49.15 -7.97 14.99
C GLU A 200 -50.46 -7.52 15.66
N ALA A 201 -50.58 -6.23 16.01
CA ALA A 201 -51.78 -5.68 16.61
C ALA A 201 -52.99 -5.81 15.69
N ALA A 202 -52.85 -5.58 14.37
CA ALA A 202 -53.92 -5.77 13.39
C ALA A 202 -54.35 -7.25 13.29
N HIS A 203 -53.42 -8.20 13.26
CA HIS A 203 -53.67 -9.63 13.24
C HIS A 203 -54.42 -10.10 14.50
N GLU A 204 -53.99 -9.67 15.68
CA GLU A 204 -54.62 -10.00 16.94
C GLU A 204 -56.10 -9.51 17.00
N LEU A 205 -56.31 -8.23 16.60
CA LEU A 205 -57.64 -7.65 16.52
C LEU A 205 -58.54 -8.42 15.52
N ALA A 206 -58.05 -8.69 14.32
CA ALA A 206 -58.77 -9.43 13.30
C ALA A 206 -59.13 -10.85 13.76
N ALA A 207 -58.22 -11.53 14.47
CA ALA A 207 -58.49 -12.85 15.06
C ALA A 207 -59.58 -12.80 16.13
N GLN A 208 -59.67 -11.76 16.95
CA GLN A 208 -60.73 -11.53 17.91
C GLN A 208 -62.09 -11.25 17.23
N MET A 209 -62.12 -10.36 16.23
CA MET A 209 -63.32 -10.01 15.47
C MET A 209 -63.87 -11.22 14.71
N ALA A 210 -63.04 -12.04 14.12
CA ALA A 210 -63.45 -13.27 13.44
C ALA A 210 -64.09 -14.29 14.40
N ARG A 211 -63.57 -14.43 15.63
CA ARG A 211 -64.15 -15.28 16.68
C ARG A 211 -65.53 -14.81 17.09
N LEU A 212 -65.79 -13.52 17.08
CA LEU A 212 -67.07 -12.91 17.40
C LEU A 212 -68.03 -12.84 16.20
N GLY A 213 -67.62 -13.27 15.02
CA GLY A 213 -68.41 -13.22 13.78
C GLY A 213 -68.48 -11.82 13.11
N ASN A 214 -67.69 -10.87 13.52
CA ASN A 214 -67.70 -9.47 13.03
C ASN A 214 -66.93 -9.28 11.72
N ILE A 215 -66.03 -10.21 11.35
CA ILE A 215 -65.35 -10.23 10.05
C ILE A 215 -65.32 -11.64 9.48
N SER A 216 -65.08 -11.75 8.18
CA SER A 216 -64.95 -13.05 7.51
C SER A 216 -63.65 -13.77 7.87
N LYS A 217 -63.69 -15.12 7.80
CA LYS A 217 -62.44 -15.91 7.95
C LYS A 217 -61.38 -15.58 6.91
N LEU A 218 -61.81 -15.14 5.70
CA LEU A 218 -60.90 -14.72 4.64
C LEU A 218 -60.14 -13.43 5.02
N ASP A 219 -60.86 -12.47 5.60
CA ASP A 219 -60.23 -11.20 6.02
C ASP A 219 -59.25 -11.44 7.18
N ALA A 220 -59.60 -12.26 8.15
CA ALA A 220 -58.67 -12.65 9.22
C ALA A 220 -57.43 -13.37 8.68
N ALA A 221 -57.60 -14.26 7.66
CA ALA A 221 -56.46 -14.93 7.01
C ALA A 221 -55.56 -13.96 6.24
N ARG A 222 -56.11 -12.89 5.64
CA ARG A 222 -55.34 -11.84 4.99
C ARG A 222 -54.44 -11.08 5.98
N GLU A 223 -54.99 -10.72 7.14
CA GLU A 223 -54.20 -10.06 8.19
C GLU A 223 -53.12 -10.98 8.77
N GLN A 224 -53.41 -12.28 8.93
CA GLN A 224 -52.38 -13.25 9.31
C GLN A 224 -51.25 -13.37 8.28
N PHE A 225 -51.61 -13.39 6.99
CA PHE A 225 -50.59 -13.40 5.92
C PHE A 225 -49.74 -12.16 5.93
N PHE A 226 -50.34 -10.97 6.09
CA PHE A 226 -49.61 -9.70 6.16
C PHE A 226 -48.65 -9.66 7.36
N TYR A 227 -49.10 -10.13 8.54
CA TYR A 227 -48.23 -10.27 9.72
C TYR A 227 -47.05 -11.19 9.48
N GLY A 228 -47.27 -12.36 8.86
CA GLY A 228 -46.17 -13.27 8.49
C GLY A 228 -45.17 -12.63 7.53
N GLN A 229 -45.66 -11.84 6.56
CA GLN A 229 -44.80 -11.09 5.62
C GLN A 229 -44.02 -10.00 6.33
N ALA A 230 -44.62 -9.23 7.24
CA ALA A 230 -43.97 -8.22 8.05
C ALA A 230 -42.85 -8.79 8.93
N GLN A 231 -43.09 -9.94 9.56
CA GLN A 231 -42.07 -10.66 10.34
C GLN A 231 -40.89 -11.12 9.48
N ALA A 232 -41.16 -11.67 8.29
CA ALA A 232 -40.08 -12.06 7.36
C ALA A 232 -39.25 -10.87 6.93
N SER A 233 -39.90 -9.73 6.64
CA SER A 233 -39.22 -8.45 6.29
C SER A 233 -38.39 -7.93 7.46
N LEU A 234 -38.87 -8.01 8.68
CA LEU A 234 -38.12 -7.63 9.88
C LEU A 234 -36.83 -8.46 10.05
N GLN A 235 -36.96 -9.78 9.92
CA GLN A 235 -35.78 -10.67 9.99
C GLN A 235 -34.75 -10.38 8.90
N GLN A 236 -35.19 -10.04 7.68
CA GLN A 236 -34.30 -9.61 6.61
C GLN A 236 -33.60 -8.29 6.94
N ALA A 237 -34.32 -7.30 7.48
CA ALA A 237 -33.74 -6.02 7.89
C ALA A 237 -32.74 -6.19 9.05
N GLN A 238 -32.99 -7.07 10.00
CA GLN A 238 -32.06 -7.42 11.08
C GLN A 238 -30.74 -7.97 10.52
N ARG A 239 -30.81 -8.94 9.59
CA ARG A 239 -29.61 -9.49 8.95
C ARG A 239 -28.84 -8.44 8.16
N LEU A 240 -29.53 -7.57 7.40
CA LEU A 240 -28.90 -6.51 6.62
C LEU A 240 -28.20 -5.49 7.52
N ALA A 241 -28.87 -5.05 8.59
CA ALA A 241 -28.26 -4.10 9.53
C ALA A 241 -27.02 -4.68 10.22
N ALA A 242 -27.04 -5.96 10.61
CA ALA A 242 -25.88 -6.63 11.17
C ALA A 242 -24.74 -6.75 10.15
N GLN A 243 -25.04 -7.15 8.91
CA GLN A 243 -24.06 -7.29 7.83
C GLN A 243 -23.38 -5.97 7.47
N ASP A 244 -24.15 -4.88 7.31
CA ASP A 244 -23.59 -3.58 6.94
C ASP A 244 -22.79 -2.97 8.09
N LYS A 245 -23.22 -3.18 9.34
CA LYS A 245 -22.45 -2.77 10.53
C LYS A 245 -21.12 -3.52 10.64
N GLU A 246 -21.11 -4.85 10.40
CA GLU A 246 -19.89 -5.67 10.37
C GLU A 246 -18.95 -5.24 9.26
N SER A 247 -19.49 -4.93 8.07
CA SER A 247 -18.71 -4.42 6.93
C SER A 247 -18.00 -3.09 7.26
N LEU A 248 -18.71 -2.20 7.95
CA LEU A 248 -18.12 -0.95 8.45
C LEU A 248 -17.07 -1.24 9.52
N ALA A 249 -17.36 -2.07 10.52
CA ALA A 249 -16.44 -2.44 11.60
C ALA A 249 -15.10 -2.96 11.07
N ARG A 250 -15.14 -3.80 10.04
CA ARG A 250 -13.95 -4.33 9.37
C ARG A 250 -13.11 -3.21 8.73
N LEU A 251 -13.73 -2.23 8.06
CA LEU A 251 -13.00 -1.08 7.50
C LEU A 251 -12.39 -0.21 8.59
N LEU A 252 -13.04 -0.08 9.73
CA LEU A 252 -12.54 0.65 10.89
C LEU A 252 -11.45 -0.10 11.66
N GLY A 253 -11.30 -1.41 11.45
CA GLY A 253 -10.43 -2.28 12.26
C GLY A 253 -10.94 -2.42 13.71
N LEU A 254 -12.26 -2.38 13.92
CA LEU A 254 -12.92 -2.44 15.23
C LEU A 254 -13.87 -3.64 15.34
N ALA A 255 -14.22 -4.01 16.56
CA ALA A 255 -15.37 -4.86 16.82
C ALA A 255 -16.68 -4.07 16.58
N PRO A 256 -17.80 -4.73 16.18
CA PRO A 256 -19.04 -4.05 15.83
C PRO A 256 -19.91 -3.70 17.06
N ASP A 257 -19.29 -3.25 18.14
CA ASP A 257 -19.95 -2.88 19.42
C ASP A 257 -20.25 -1.39 19.55
N PHE A 258 -19.85 -0.57 18.57
CA PHE A 258 -20.16 0.86 18.52
C PHE A 258 -21.62 1.13 18.11
N ALA A 259 -22.18 2.24 18.59
CA ALA A 259 -23.50 2.72 18.18
C ALA A 259 -23.42 3.58 16.91
N LEU A 260 -24.52 3.60 16.13
CA LEU A 260 -24.69 4.46 14.94
C LEU A 260 -25.77 5.52 15.18
N PRO A 261 -25.78 6.63 14.43
CA PRO A 261 -26.86 7.60 14.46
C PRO A 261 -28.23 6.99 14.13
N ALA A 262 -29.26 7.59 14.69
CA ALA A 262 -30.63 7.13 14.47
C ALA A 262 -31.12 7.34 13.04
N GLN A 263 -30.63 8.36 12.35
CA GLN A 263 -31.13 8.78 11.04
C GLN A 263 -29.93 9.22 10.16
N LEU A 264 -30.11 9.08 8.86
CA LEU A 264 -29.22 9.68 7.88
C LEU A 264 -29.23 11.21 7.99
N PRO A 265 -28.11 11.89 7.71
CA PRO A 265 -28.09 13.33 7.61
C PRO A 265 -28.99 13.81 6.45
N ALA A 266 -29.44 15.06 6.52
CA ALA A 266 -30.17 15.67 5.41
C ALA A 266 -29.32 15.70 4.14
N LEU A 267 -29.96 15.49 3.00
CA LEU A 267 -29.28 15.61 1.70
C LEU A 267 -28.83 17.05 1.46
N PRO A 268 -27.69 17.24 0.76
CA PRO A 268 -27.26 18.57 0.35
C PRO A 268 -28.33 19.25 -0.53
N ARG A 269 -28.57 20.53 -0.30
CA ARG A 269 -29.60 21.28 -1.04
C ARG A 269 -29.21 21.60 -2.48
N GLN A 270 -27.91 21.63 -2.76
CA GLN A 270 -27.33 21.86 -4.08
C GLN A 270 -26.25 20.82 -4.33
N LEU A 271 -26.21 20.33 -5.54
CA LEU A 271 -25.11 19.52 -6.02
C LEU A 271 -24.09 20.45 -6.68
N ASP A 272 -22.81 20.21 -6.42
CA ASP A 272 -21.74 20.93 -7.10
C ASP A 272 -21.75 20.58 -8.60
N GLU A 273 -21.67 21.59 -9.45
CA GLU A 273 -21.49 21.36 -10.88
C GLU A 273 -20.09 20.88 -11.15
N LEU A 274 -19.98 19.70 -11.68
CA LEU A 274 -18.71 19.06 -12.00
C LEU A 274 -18.35 19.36 -13.47
N ASN A 275 -17.63 20.47 -13.70
CA ASN A 275 -17.12 20.83 -15.03
C ASN A 275 -15.78 20.11 -15.30
N ASP A 276 -15.57 19.67 -16.54
CA ASP A 276 -14.31 19.05 -17.02
C ASP A 276 -13.83 17.84 -16.23
N VAL A 277 -14.74 17.06 -15.64
CA VAL A 277 -14.43 15.91 -14.75
C VAL A 277 -13.53 14.89 -15.44
N GLU A 278 -13.75 14.63 -16.73
CA GLU A 278 -12.94 13.67 -17.49
C GLU A 278 -11.48 14.14 -17.60
N GLN A 279 -11.25 15.41 -17.90
CA GLN A 279 -9.90 15.96 -17.99
C GLN A 279 -9.21 16.00 -16.63
N GLN A 280 -9.92 16.44 -15.60
CA GLN A 280 -9.42 16.44 -14.22
C GLN A 280 -9.09 15.02 -13.75
N ALA A 281 -9.94 14.03 -14.04
CA ALA A 281 -9.68 12.63 -13.69
C ALA A 281 -8.38 12.15 -14.31
N LEU A 282 -8.12 12.41 -15.59
CA LEU A 282 -6.90 11.98 -16.28
C LEU A 282 -5.62 12.65 -15.77
N GLN A 283 -5.73 13.87 -15.24
CA GLN A 283 -4.57 14.61 -14.73
C GLN A 283 -4.32 14.38 -13.23
N GLN A 284 -5.39 14.26 -12.43
CA GLN A 284 -5.29 14.31 -10.98
C GLN A 284 -5.43 12.95 -10.30
N ARG A 285 -5.93 11.92 -10.99
CA ARG A 285 -6.07 10.59 -10.39
C ARG A 285 -4.71 9.97 -10.11
N LEU A 286 -4.50 9.58 -8.87
CA LEU A 286 -3.24 9.02 -8.39
C LEU A 286 -2.95 7.63 -8.96
N ASP A 287 -3.97 6.83 -9.24
CA ASP A 287 -3.83 5.51 -9.88
C ASP A 287 -3.32 5.62 -11.33
N VAL A 288 -3.79 6.63 -12.07
CA VAL A 288 -3.28 6.92 -13.44
C VAL A 288 -1.84 7.44 -13.38
N GLN A 289 -1.52 8.30 -12.41
CA GLN A 289 -0.15 8.79 -12.21
C GLN A 289 0.80 7.66 -11.81
N ALA A 290 0.37 6.77 -10.90
CA ALA A 290 1.13 5.59 -10.49
C ALA A 290 1.42 4.67 -11.68
N ALA A 291 0.43 4.39 -12.53
CA ALA A 291 0.60 3.55 -13.72
C ALA A 291 1.54 4.19 -14.77
N ARG A 292 1.56 5.52 -14.91
CA ARG A 292 2.53 6.24 -15.75
C ARG A 292 3.95 6.11 -15.21
N THR A 293 4.13 6.34 -13.91
CA THR A 293 5.43 6.22 -13.24
C THR A 293 5.96 4.78 -13.30
N GLU A 294 5.08 3.78 -13.15
CA GLU A 294 5.41 2.37 -13.34
C GLU A 294 5.94 2.11 -14.76
N LEU A 295 5.25 2.59 -15.79
CA LEU A 295 5.65 2.40 -17.19
C LEU A 295 7.01 3.04 -17.48
N GLU A 296 7.29 4.25 -16.94
CA GLU A 296 8.60 4.90 -17.05
C GLU A 296 9.71 4.05 -16.40
N GLY A 297 9.45 3.48 -15.21
CA GLY A 297 10.36 2.57 -14.52
C GLY A 297 10.64 1.30 -15.34
N LEU A 298 9.58 0.70 -15.92
CA LEU A 298 9.68 -0.49 -16.77
C LEU A 298 10.43 -0.21 -18.07
N GLN A 299 10.26 0.97 -18.67
CA GLN A 299 11.03 1.40 -19.83
C GLN A 299 12.53 1.52 -19.51
N ALA A 300 12.87 2.13 -18.38
CA ALA A 300 14.25 2.24 -17.92
C ALA A 300 14.86 0.86 -17.62
N SER A 301 14.10 -0.05 -17.00
CA SER A 301 14.51 -1.43 -16.73
C SER A 301 14.77 -2.24 -18.01
N LEU A 302 13.89 -2.12 -19.01
CA LEU A 302 14.10 -2.72 -20.32
C LEU A 302 15.36 -2.19 -21.01
N GLY A 303 15.58 -0.86 -20.95
CA GLY A 303 16.78 -0.23 -21.47
C GLY A 303 18.06 -0.77 -20.83
N LEU A 304 18.09 -0.87 -19.51
CA LEU A 304 19.21 -1.45 -18.76
C LEU A 304 19.43 -2.92 -19.13
N THR A 305 18.37 -3.73 -19.19
CA THR A 305 18.43 -5.16 -19.54
C THR A 305 19.01 -5.36 -20.93
N ARG A 306 18.61 -4.53 -21.92
CA ARG A 306 19.17 -4.55 -23.29
C ARG A 306 20.64 -4.16 -23.32
N ALA A 307 21.03 -3.12 -22.56
CA ALA A 307 22.40 -2.66 -22.48
C ALA A 307 23.36 -3.67 -21.85
N THR A 308 22.87 -4.44 -20.87
CA THR A 308 23.66 -5.42 -20.10
C THR A 308 23.49 -6.86 -20.56
N ARG A 309 22.79 -7.12 -21.67
CA ARG A 309 22.46 -8.48 -22.11
C ARG A 309 23.66 -9.41 -22.30
N TRP A 310 24.79 -8.84 -22.73
CA TRP A 310 26.00 -9.58 -23.09
C TRP A 310 27.00 -9.76 -21.95
N ILE A 311 26.94 -8.92 -20.91
CA ILE A 311 27.88 -8.92 -19.80
C ILE A 311 27.12 -8.98 -18.49
N ASN A 312 27.15 -10.16 -17.83
CA ASN A 312 26.47 -10.34 -16.54
C ASN A 312 27.43 -10.10 -15.38
N VAL A 313 28.67 -10.55 -15.52
CA VAL A 313 29.71 -10.48 -14.49
C VAL A 313 30.91 -9.79 -15.09
N LEU A 314 31.38 -8.74 -14.42
CA LEU A 314 32.65 -8.08 -14.65
C LEU A 314 33.20 -7.64 -13.30
N ASP A 315 34.21 -8.37 -12.82
CA ASP A 315 34.85 -8.09 -11.54
C ASP A 315 36.32 -7.73 -11.75
N LEU A 316 36.83 -6.84 -10.90
CA LEU A 316 38.23 -6.48 -10.82
C LEU A 316 38.75 -6.81 -9.42
N GLY A 317 39.86 -7.53 -9.35
CA GLY A 317 40.52 -7.90 -8.11
C GLY A 317 41.99 -7.55 -8.06
N ALA A 318 42.48 -7.29 -6.86
CA ALA A 318 43.91 -7.27 -6.54
C ALA A 318 44.26 -8.53 -5.77
N VAL A 319 45.31 -9.22 -6.22
CA VAL A 319 45.72 -10.51 -5.67
C VAL A 319 47.15 -10.41 -5.12
N ARG A 320 47.38 -10.96 -3.93
CA ARG A 320 48.69 -11.14 -3.33
C ARG A 320 48.92 -12.59 -2.98
N THR A 321 49.93 -13.19 -3.60
CA THR A 321 50.37 -14.57 -3.37
C THR A 321 51.67 -14.60 -2.58
N SER A 322 51.75 -15.41 -1.56
CA SER A 322 52.97 -15.68 -0.79
C SER A 322 53.23 -17.19 -0.76
N GLU A 323 54.39 -17.60 -1.17
CA GLU A 323 54.81 -19.02 -1.26
C GLU A 323 56.11 -19.22 -0.49
N SER A 324 56.25 -20.36 0.17
CA SER A 324 57.47 -20.71 0.94
C SER A 324 58.69 -20.63 0.08
N GLY A 325 59.74 -19.90 0.54
CA GLY A 325 60.99 -19.76 -0.19
C GLY A 325 60.99 -18.82 -1.40
N LYS A 326 59.85 -18.17 -1.72
CA LYS A 326 59.74 -17.20 -2.84
C LYS A 326 59.35 -15.80 -2.38
N PRO A 327 59.77 -14.74 -3.09
CA PRO A 327 59.29 -13.41 -2.81
C PRO A 327 57.78 -13.33 -3.05
N PRO A 328 56.99 -12.46 -2.32
CA PRO A 328 55.57 -12.33 -2.52
C PRO A 328 55.29 -11.70 -3.90
N GLU A 329 54.30 -12.29 -4.58
CA GLU A 329 53.81 -11.82 -5.87
C GLU A 329 52.57 -10.92 -5.68
N ILE A 330 52.45 -9.85 -6.44
CA ILE A 330 51.30 -8.92 -6.47
C ILE A 330 50.79 -8.89 -7.91
N GLY A 331 49.48 -9.11 -8.10
CA GLY A 331 48.84 -9.08 -9.40
C GLY A 331 47.45 -8.50 -9.33
N TYR A 332 46.80 -8.41 -10.48
CA TYR A 332 45.39 -8.11 -10.61
C TYR A 332 44.66 -9.25 -11.31
N GLU A 333 43.40 -9.37 -11.05
CA GLU A 333 42.48 -10.35 -11.62
C GLU A 333 41.29 -9.65 -12.25
N ILE A 334 40.94 -10.04 -13.47
CA ILE A 334 39.71 -9.62 -14.14
C ILE A 334 38.89 -10.87 -14.40
N SER A 335 37.66 -10.91 -13.85
CA SER A 335 36.70 -11.99 -14.07
C SER A 335 35.58 -11.52 -14.97
N ILE A 336 35.36 -12.22 -16.07
CA ILE A 336 34.30 -11.97 -17.04
C ILE A 336 33.57 -13.27 -17.32
N GLU A 337 32.24 -13.24 -17.23
CA GLU A 337 31.40 -14.35 -17.67
C GLU A 337 31.23 -14.28 -19.20
N ILE A 338 31.59 -15.36 -19.89
CA ILE A 338 31.44 -15.47 -21.35
C ILE A 338 30.08 -16.13 -21.63
N PRO A 339 29.12 -15.44 -22.28
CA PRO A 339 27.77 -15.95 -22.50
C PRO A 339 27.72 -16.90 -23.70
N LEU A 340 28.19 -18.13 -23.53
CA LEU A 340 28.21 -19.15 -24.59
C LEU A 340 26.86 -19.80 -24.82
N PHE A 341 26.04 -19.90 -23.78
CA PHE A 341 24.74 -20.60 -23.80
C PHE A 341 23.55 -19.68 -23.54
N ASP A 342 23.74 -18.60 -22.80
CA ASP A 342 22.70 -17.59 -22.52
C ASP A 342 23.15 -16.20 -23.02
N TRP A 343 22.64 -15.81 -24.17
CA TRP A 343 22.90 -14.51 -24.80
C TRP A 343 22.02 -13.38 -24.23
N GLY A 344 21.27 -13.66 -23.15
CA GLY A 344 20.37 -12.73 -22.52
C GLY A 344 19.08 -12.44 -23.30
N GLU A 345 18.77 -13.20 -24.35
CA GLU A 345 17.56 -13.00 -25.15
C GLU A 345 16.29 -13.26 -24.33
N ALA A 346 16.28 -14.31 -23.52
CA ALA A 346 15.14 -14.62 -22.67
C ALA A 346 14.89 -13.52 -21.62
N ARG A 347 15.97 -12.90 -21.09
CA ARG A 347 15.86 -11.77 -20.17
C ARG A 347 15.29 -10.53 -20.86
N VAL A 348 15.74 -10.25 -22.09
CA VAL A 348 15.21 -9.15 -22.90
C VAL A 348 13.75 -9.39 -23.24
N ALA A 349 13.38 -10.58 -23.74
CA ALA A 349 12.00 -10.94 -24.08
C ALA A 349 11.07 -10.84 -22.86
N LYS A 350 11.53 -11.27 -21.68
CA LYS A 350 10.80 -11.09 -20.42
C LYS A 350 10.59 -9.61 -20.10
N ALA A 351 11.63 -8.79 -20.19
CA ALA A 351 11.56 -7.35 -19.90
C ALA A 351 10.63 -6.63 -20.91
N GLU A 352 10.64 -7.00 -22.19
CA GLU A 352 9.71 -6.50 -23.21
C GLU A 352 8.26 -6.87 -22.89
N SER A 353 8.01 -8.12 -22.50
CA SER A 353 6.68 -8.58 -22.11
C SER A 353 6.16 -7.84 -20.88
N ILE A 354 7.01 -7.59 -19.89
CA ILE A 354 6.65 -6.81 -18.68
C ILE A 354 6.35 -5.35 -19.06
N TYR A 355 7.15 -4.73 -19.94
CA TYR A 355 6.88 -3.39 -20.43
C TYR A 355 5.53 -3.30 -21.18
N LEU A 356 5.25 -4.23 -22.09
CA LEU A 356 3.96 -4.28 -22.78
C LEU A 356 2.78 -4.50 -21.82
N GLN A 357 2.94 -5.35 -20.82
CA GLN A 357 1.94 -5.52 -19.76
C GLN A 357 1.67 -4.20 -19.02
N GLY A 358 2.71 -3.45 -18.67
CA GLY A 358 2.59 -2.12 -18.05
C GLY A 358 1.87 -1.11 -18.94
N ALA A 359 2.18 -1.09 -20.24
CA ALA A 359 1.52 -0.21 -21.21
C ALA A 359 0.01 -0.52 -21.33
N HIS A 360 -0.38 -1.79 -21.39
CA HIS A 360 -1.78 -2.17 -21.41
C HIS A 360 -2.51 -1.88 -20.09
N ARG A 361 -1.85 -2.03 -18.94
CA ARG A 361 -2.42 -1.63 -17.65
C ARG A 361 -2.67 -0.13 -17.56
N LEU A 362 -1.74 0.69 -18.05
CA LEU A 362 -1.94 2.14 -18.12
C LEU A 362 -3.14 2.49 -19.03
N ALA A 363 -3.25 1.86 -20.20
CA ALA A 363 -4.39 2.06 -21.10
C ALA A 363 -5.72 1.69 -20.42
N ALA A 364 -5.78 0.56 -19.71
CA ALA A 364 -6.95 0.15 -18.95
C ALA A 364 -7.30 1.16 -17.84
N SER A 365 -6.32 1.63 -17.06
CA SER A 365 -6.54 2.66 -16.01
C SER A 365 -7.10 3.96 -16.58
N ILE A 366 -6.62 4.39 -17.76
CA ILE A 366 -7.14 5.58 -18.45
C ILE A 366 -8.60 5.38 -18.89
N LEU A 367 -8.94 4.22 -19.44
CA LEU A 367 -10.31 3.90 -19.86
C LEU A 367 -11.26 3.85 -18.65
N ASP A 368 -10.84 3.24 -17.55
CA ASP A 368 -11.61 3.17 -16.31
C ASP A 368 -11.82 4.57 -15.70
N ALA A 369 -10.78 5.40 -15.70
CA ALA A 369 -10.87 6.78 -15.22
C ALA A 369 -11.90 7.59 -16.02
N ARG A 370 -11.89 7.49 -17.35
CA ARG A 370 -12.86 8.13 -18.24
C ARG A 370 -14.28 7.61 -18.02
N ALA A 371 -14.43 6.28 -17.93
CA ALA A 371 -15.73 5.66 -17.72
C ALA A 371 -16.37 6.07 -16.39
N GLN A 372 -15.56 6.15 -15.32
CA GLN A 372 -16.02 6.60 -14.01
C GLN A 372 -16.35 8.10 -14.02
N ALA A 373 -15.54 8.94 -14.65
CA ALA A 373 -15.80 10.37 -14.78
C ALA A 373 -17.14 10.64 -15.48
N ARG A 374 -17.41 9.95 -16.61
CA ARG A 374 -18.68 10.08 -17.34
C ARG A 374 -19.92 9.58 -16.60
N ARG A 375 -19.79 8.78 -15.56
CA ARG A 375 -20.91 8.36 -14.71
C ARG A 375 -21.28 9.42 -13.67
N LEU A 376 -20.37 10.36 -13.41
CA LEU A 376 -20.56 11.42 -12.42
C LEU A 376 -21.01 12.75 -13.07
N ALA A 377 -20.75 12.93 -14.36
CA ALA A 377 -21.24 14.04 -15.18
C ALA A 377 -22.65 13.74 -15.71
#